data_f4e11f5bdc16fc8a322a3f5a6318dcd1
#
_entry.id   f4e11f5bdc16fc8a322a3f5a6318dcd1
#
_cell.length_a   1.000
_cell.length_b   1.000
_cell.length_c   1.000
_cell.angle_alpha   90.00
_cell.angle_beta   90.00
_cell.angle_gamma   90.00
#
_symmetry.space_group_name_H-M   'P 1'
#
loop_
_entity.id
_entity.type
_entity.pdbx_description
1 polymer ?
#
loop_
_entity_poly.entity_id
_entity_poly.type
_entity_poly.pdbx_seq_one_letter_code
_entity_poly.pdbx_strand_id
1 'polypeptide(L)'
;MAYLKNKALFFTTSPRTPAKMIPEIQLLSEHFSECTWNKQSQIGFIDLLAQSGFFEGHGSSNNKDFSARDRINRAPKALGFVDLSPHIELTDAGKALVYGNRPQEVFLRQLLKFQFPSPYHIETSKIEGTFFIKPYLEIMRLIRDLGSLSFDELKIFALMLTDYRQYDTVKNAILNFRAEKGSHKGQYKKFVDKKWTAALLQTYSDDIDAGKTKTRETTDESLKKFLATKKSNTRDYTDACFRYLRYTGLVSISHKNRSISFYPDKLKEVDFILANVDRKPVFVNNANRYKEYLFNATIPALYVDNIDNVIDHLMRISDYTQRQLAGKSIEELKDMRDAIVAKRKEAVIKAQVTEIKSYALYSEIIDTYNEIISDGYYDAPLMLE
;
A
#
# COMPACT_ATOMS: atom_id res chain seq x y z
N MET A 1 20.91 -18.44 14.24
CA MET A 1 20.42 -19.24 13.08
C MET A 1 20.10 -18.30 11.95
N ALA A 2 20.61 -18.55 10.75
CA ALA A 2 20.27 -17.76 9.58
C ALA A 2 18.87 -18.17 9.10
N TYR A 3 17.92 -17.27 9.16
CA TYR A 3 16.59 -17.48 8.56
C TYR A 3 16.67 -17.32 7.04
N LEU A 4 15.78 -18.03 6.35
CA LEU A 4 15.63 -17.89 4.91
C LEU A 4 15.24 -16.46 4.56
N LYS A 5 16.02 -15.83 3.67
CA LYS A 5 15.76 -14.45 3.24
C LYS A 5 14.60 -14.42 2.22
N ASN A 6 13.83 -13.33 2.21
CA ASN A 6 12.77 -13.19 1.21
C ASN A 6 13.37 -13.06 -0.20
N LYS A 7 12.84 -13.83 -1.14
CA LYS A 7 13.14 -13.74 -2.58
C LYS A 7 11.93 -13.25 -3.39
N ALA A 8 10.84 -12.90 -2.73
CA ALA A 8 9.66 -12.27 -3.31
C ALA A 8 9.46 -10.90 -2.67
N LEU A 9 8.76 -9.99 -3.33
CA LEU A 9 8.40 -8.69 -2.78
C LEU A 9 7.64 -8.87 -1.48
N PHE A 10 7.91 -8.00 -0.54
CA PHE A 10 7.22 -7.93 0.73
C PHE A 10 6.75 -6.51 1.00
N PHE A 11 5.59 -6.39 1.63
CA PHE A 11 4.99 -5.11 2.00
C PHE A 11 4.79 -5.06 3.51
N THR A 12 4.70 -3.84 4.02
CA THR A 12 4.36 -3.63 5.42
C THR A 12 2.90 -4.02 5.64
N THR A 13 2.67 -4.91 6.60
CA THR A 13 1.34 -5.40 6.96
C THR A 13 0.79 -4.76 8.23
N SER A 14 1.55 -3.86 8.84
CA SER A 14 1.18 -3.13 10.06
C SER A 14 1.52 -1.64 9.90
N PRO A 15 0.56 -0.74 10.15
CA PRO A 15 -0.86 -1.02 10.37
C PRO A 15 -1.55 -1.52 9.09
N ARG A 16 -2.57 -2.36 9.25
CA ARG A 16 -3.34 -2.88 8.10
C ARG A 16 -4.04 -1.78 7.33
N THR A 17 -4.59 -0.79 8.03
CA THR A 17 -5.27 0.37 7.44
C THR A 17 -4.33 1.57 7.46
N PRO A 18 -3.89 2.08 6.30
CA PRO A 18 -2.96 3.21 6.25
C PRO A 18 -3.43 4.45 7.00
N ALA A 19 -4.73 4.76 6.98
CA ALA A 19 -5.29 5.89 7.71
C ALA A 19 -5.02 5.83 9.23
N LYS A 20 -4.92 4.63 9.80
CA LYS A 20 -4.61 4.46 11.25
C LYS A 20 -3.18 4.87 11.61
N MET A 21 -2.28 5.02 10.63
CA MET A 21 -0.94 5.57 10.87
C MET A 21 -0.99 7.01 11.38
N ILE A 22 -1.91 7.82 10.86
CA ILE A 22 -1.98 9.26 11.19
C ILE A 22 -2.14 9.48 12.69
N PRO A 23 -3.19 8.99 13.34
CA PRO A 23 -3.35 9.18 14.79
C PRO A 23 -2.27 8.46 15.61
N GLU A 24 -1.73 7.32 15.14
CA GLU A 24 -0.66 6.61 15.84
C GLU A 24 0.65 7.40 15.85
N ILE A 25 1.08 7.98 14.72
CA ILE A 25 2.32 8.77 14.68
C ILE A 25 2.14 10.17 15.27
N GLN A 26 0.92 10.72 15.22
CA GLN A 26 0.58 11.94 15.93
C GLN A 26 0.74 11.76 17.45
N LEU A 27 0.13 10.72 18.00
CA LEU A 27 0.25 10.36 19.42
C LEU A 27 1.71 10.12 19.84
N LEU A 28 2.46 9.42 18.98
CA LEU A 28 3.89 9.19 19.20
C LEU A 28 4.66 10.53 19.27
N SER A 29 4.40 11.44 18.35
CA SER A 29 5.06 12.74 18.30
C SER A 29 4.68 13.64 19.49
N GLU A 30 3.42 13.69 19.85
CA GLU A 30 2.93 14.57 20.93
C GLU A 30 3.50 14.19 22.32
N HIS A 31 3.76 12.90 22.55
CA HIS A 31 4.15 12.41 23.88
C HIS A 31 5.58 11.89 23.98
N PHE A 32 6.25 11.61 22.86
CA PHE A 32 7.57 11.01 22.85
C PHE A 32 8.58 11.75 21.95
N SER A 33 8.27 12.94 21.44
CA SER A 33 9.24 13.79 20.74
C SER A 33 10.49 13.94 21.61
N GLU A 34 11.66 13.97 20.95
CA GLU A 34 12.98 14.08 21.57
C GLU A 34 13.37 12.90 22.50
N CYS A 35 12.47 11.94 22.71
CA CYS A 35 12.82 10.71 23.43
C CYS A 35 13.60 9.75 22.54
N THR A 36 14.45 8.93 23.15
CA THR A 36 15.08 7.79 22.46
C THR A 36 14.06 6.67 22.26
N TRP A 37 14.02 6.08 21.06
CA TRP A 37 13.16 4.93 20.77
C TRP A 37 13.72 3.63 21.37
N ASN A 38 13.60 3.49 22.68
CA ASN A 38 14.07 2.35 23.47
C ASN A 38 12.89 1.53 24.04
N LYS A 39 13.18 0.47 24.78
CA LYS A 39 12.15 -0.41 25.34
C LYS A 39 11.15 0.34 26.23
N GLN A 40 11.61 1.32 27.00
CA GLN A 40 10.74 2.09 27.91
C GLN A 40 9.76 2.96 27.13
N SER A 41 10.23 3.73 26.13
CA SER A 41 9.37 4.55 25.28
C SER A 41 8.42 3.70 24.44
N GLN A 42 8.86 2.50 23.99
CA GLN A 42 8.02 1.56 23.25
C GLN A 42 6.86 1.03 24.08
N ILE A 43 7.12 0.65 25.35
CA ILE A 43 6.06 0.21 26.27
C ILE A 43 5.12 1.36 26.58
N GLY A 44 5.66 2.54 26.93
CA GLY A 44 4.86 3.73 27.21
C GLY A 44 3.95 4.14 26.05
N PHE A 45 4.45 4.04 24.82
CA PHE A 45 3.65 4.29 23.61
C PHE A 45 2.46 3.32 23.48
N ILE A 46 2.65 2.02 23.71
CA ILE A 46 1.54 1.04 23.65
C ILE A 46 0.54 1.28 24.77
N ASP A 47 1.00 1.64 25.97
CA ASP A 47 0.10 1.94 27.09
C ASP A 47 -0.76 3.17 26.82
N LEU A 48 -0.17 4.21 26.24
CA LEU A 48 -0.88 5.40 25.81
C LEU A 48 -1.84 5.11 24.63
N LEU A 49 -1.39 4.33 23.66
CA LEU A 49 -2.20 3.93 22.53
C LEU A 49 -3.44 3.13 22.98
N ALA A 50 -3.29 2.24 23.97
CA ALA A 50 -4.39 1.46 24.53
C ALA A 50 -5.45 2.32 25.25
N GLN A 51 -5.08 3.53 25.69
CA GLN A 51 -5.99 4.49 26.29
C GLN A 51 -6.67 5.40 25.27
N SER A 52 -6.19 5.39 24.02
CA SER A 52 -6.78 6.20 22.95
C SER A 52 -8.06 5.55 22.43
N GLY A 53 -9.09 6.37 22.14
CA GLY A 53 -10.39 5.88 21.66
C GLY A 53 -10.39 5.29 20.25
N PHE A 54 -9.26 5.39 19.51
CA PHE A 54 -9.14 4.85 18.15
C PHE A 54 -8.38 3.50 18.08
N PHE A 55 -7.92 3.00 19.22
CA PHE A 55 -7.19 1.74 19.28
C PHE A 55 -8.11 0.57 19.65
N GLU A 56 -8.34 -0.32 18.68
CA GLU A 56 -9.18 -1.51 18.86
C GLU A 56 -8.38 -2.75 19.33
N GLY A 57 -7.07 -2.61 19.56
CA GLY A 57 -6.23 -3.71 20.04
C GLY A 57 -6.38 -3.90 21.55
N HIS A 58 -6.46 -5.15 21.99
CA HIS A 58 -6.33 -5.44 23.41
C HIS A 58 -4.90 -5.11 23.85
N GLY A 59 -4.72 -4.14 24.74
CA GLY A 59 -3.42 -3.74 25.32
C GLY A 59 -2.72 -4.85 26.14
N SER A 60 -3.24 -6.06 26.08
CA SER A 60 -2.82 -7.25 26.81
C SER A 60 -1.74 -8.08 26.11
N SER A 61 -1.05 -7.55 25.07
CA SER A 61 0.07 -8.32 24.51
C SER A 61 1.17 -8.42 25.58
N ASN A 62 1.58 -9.64 25.90
CA ASN A 62 2.68 -9.90 26.84
C ASN A 62 4.03 -9.33 26.35
N ASN A 63 4.06 -8.71 25.15
CA ASN A 63 5.25 -8.17 24.51
C ASN A 63 4.95 -6.80 23.87
N LYS A 64 4.71 -5.78 24.72
CA LYS A 64 4.36 -4.43 24.32
C LYS A 64 5.43 -3.76 23.44
N ASP A 65 6.72 -3.95 23.76
CA ASP A 65 7.82 -3.39 23.00
C ASP A 65 7.89 -3.96 21.57
N PHE A 66 7.60 -5.25 21.42
CA PHE A 66 7.46 -5.84 20.08
C PHE A 66 6.28 -5.25 19.32
N SER A 67 5.14 -5.09 19.96
CA SER A 67 3.94 -4.49 19.35
C SER A 67 4.18 -3.05 18.90
N ALA A 68 4.89 -2.25 19.70
CA ALA A 68 5.29 -0.89 19.34
C ALA A 68 6.20 -0.88 18.11
N ARG A 69 7.23 -1.73 18.09
CA ARG A 69 8.12 -1.87 16.94
C ARG A 69 7.38 -2.33 15.68
N ASP A 70 6.45 -3.25 15.81
CA ASP A 70 5.65 -3.74 14.69
C ASP A 70 4.83 -2.61 14.05
N ARG A 71 4.29 -1.68 14.86
CA ARG A 71 3.50 -0.54 14.39
C ARG A 71 4.34 0.58 13.80
N ILE A 72 5.40 0.98 14.47
CA ILE A 72 6.15 2.22 14.13
C ILE A 72 7.35 1.91 13.23
N ASN A 73 8.12 0.85 13.48
CA ASN A 73 9.31 0.56 12.67
C ASN A 73 8.97 0.02 11.27
N ARG A 74 7.77 -0.54 11.07
CA ARG A 74 7.37 -1.06 9.76
C ARG A 74 6.95 0.07 8.83
N ALA A 75 5.65 0.33 8.69
CA ALA A 75 5.19 1.29 7.70
C ALA A 75 5.57 2.74 8.02
N PRO A 76 5.35 3.28 9.21
CA PRO A 76 5.64 4.69 9.48
C PRO A 76 7.11 5.05 9.21
N LYS A 77 8.06 4.25 9.74
CA LYS A 77 9.49 4.47 9.52
C LYS A 77 9.91 4.15 8.07
N ALA A 78 9.47 3.01 7.52
CA ALA A 78 9.88 2.58 6.18
C ALA A 78 9.36 3.50 5.07
N LEU A 79 8.25 4.19 5.29
CA LEU A 79 7.71 5.22 4.41
C LEU A 79 8.23 6.62 4.74
N GLY A 80 9.09 6.76 5.76
CA GLY A 80 9.75 8.01 6.09
C GLY A 80 8.87 9.05 6.78
N PHE A 81 7.80 8.65 7.45
CA PHE A 81 6.97 9.58 8.22
C PHE A 81 7.56 9.91 9.60
N VAL A 82 8.34 8.99 10.16
CA VAL A 82 9.03 9.18 11.43
C VAL A 82 10.50 8.83 11.31
N ASP A 83 11.38 9.61 11.92
CA ASP A 83 12.72 9.16 12.28
C ASP A 83 12.74 8.74 13.76
N LEU A 84 13.49 7.69 14.03
CA LEU A 84 13.59 7.10 15.38
C LEU A 84 15.02 7.17 15.93
N SER A 85 15.92 7.87 15.24
CA SER A 85 17.33 7.95 15.61
C SER A 85 17.96 9.29 15.20
N PRO A 86 18.61 10.01 16.10
CA PRO A 86 18.87 9.64 17.52
C PRO A 86 17.65 9.75 18.42
N HIS A 87 16.66 10.55 18.05
CA HIS A 87 15.43 10.81 18.79
C HIS A 87 14.20 10.54 17.92
N ILE A 88 13.04 10.41 18.57
CA ILE A 88 11.75 10.26 17.89
C ILE A 88 11.33 11.64 17.37
N GLU A 89 11.13 11.74 16.06
CA GLU A 89 10.62 12.96 15.43
C GLU A 89 9.73 12.68 14.22
N LEU A 90 8.81 13.59 13.94
CA LEU A 90 8.11 13.61 12.65
C LEU A 90 9.04 14.24 11.61
N THR A 91 9.21 13.55 10.50
CA THR A 91 9.88 14.10 9.32
C THR A 91 8.99 15.15 8.64
N ASP A 92 9.48 15.85 7.62
CA ASP A 92 8.63 16.75 6.84
C ASP A 92 7.46 16.02 6.19
N ALA A 93 7.68 14.80 5.68
CA ALA A 93 6.62 13.95 5.17
C ALA A 93 5.63 13.52 6.28
N GLY A 94 6.12 13.24 7.50
CA GLY A 94 5.28 12.95 8.65
C GLY A 94 4.41 14.12 9.09
N LYS A 95 5.00 15.32 9.17
CA LYS A 95 4.26 16.55 9.47
C LYS A 95 3.19 16.85 8.41
N ALA A 96 3.56 16.71 7.14
CA ALA A 96 2.60 16.89 6.04
C ALA A 96 1.47 15.84 6.05
N LEU A 97 1.75 14.60 6.48
CA LEU A 97 0.73 13.57 6.61
C LEU A 97 -0.24 13.83 7.77
N VAL A 98 0.29 14.25 8.93
CA VAL A 98 -0.49 14.42 10.16
C VAL A 98 -1.28 15.73 10.16
N TYR A 99 -0.63 16.83 9.75
CA TYR A 99 -1.17 18.19 9.87
C TYR A 99 -1.61 18.80 8.53
N GLY A 100 -1.32 18.12 7.42
CA GLY A 100 -1.70 18.59 6.09
C GLY A 100 -3.13 18.22 5.71
N ASN A 101 -3.69 18.96 4.76
CA ASN A 101 -5.07 18.78 4.29
C ASN A 101 -5.25 17.61 3.30
N ARG A 102 -4.14 17.08 2.74
CA ARG A 102 -4.17 16.07 1.65
C ARG A 102 -3.25 14.88 1.95
N PRO A 103 -3.57 14.10 2.98
CA PRO A 103 -2.73 12.96 3.41
C PRO A 103 -2.54 11.92 2.30
N GLN A 104 -3.52 11.77 1.37
CA GLN A 104 -3.42 10.83 0.25
C GLN A 104 -2.30 11.22 -0.73
N GLU A 105 -2.12 12.52 -1.02
CA GLU A 105 -1.04 13.02 -1.90
C GLU A 105 0.34 12.78 -1.25
N VAL A 106 0.46 13.06 0.04
CA VAL A 106 1.69 12.80 0.81
C VAL A 106 1.99 11.30 0.83
N PHE A 107 0.98 10.48 1.11
CA PHE A 107 1.13 9.04 1.16
C PHE A 107 1.54 8.45 -0.19
N LEU A 108 0.95 8.94 -1.29
CA LEU A 108 1.33 8.54 -2.65
C LEU A 108 2.80 8.81 -2.93
N ARG A 109 3.32 10.01 -2.60
CA ARG A 109 4.75 10.32 -2.76
C ARG A 109 5.63 9.34 -2.02
N GLN A 110 5.25 8.96 -0.80
CA GLN A 110 6.04 8.01 -0.02
C GLN A 110 5.99 6.59 -0.61
N LEU A 111 4.87 6.14 -1.14
CA LEU A 111 4.80 4.87 -1.86
C LEU A 111 5.68 4.86 -3.12
N LEU A 112 5.74 5.98 -3.85
CA LEU A 112 6.58 6.13 -5.04
C LEU A 112 8.09 6.15 -4.72
N LYS A 113 8.45 6.48 -3.47
CA LYS A 113 9.84 6.45 -2.96
C LYS A 113 10.21 5.11 -2.33
N PHE A 114 9.23 4.29 -1.94
CA PHE A 114 9.48 3.00 -1.35
C PHE A 114 10.21 2.09 -2.33
N GLN A 115 11.38 1.59 -1.91
CA GLN A 115 12.28 0.86 -2.80
C GLN A 115 13.02 -0.28 -2.10
N PHE A 116 13.52 -1.20 -2.90
CA PHE A 116 14.50 -2.21 -2.53
C PHE A 116 15.66 -2.21 -3.53
N PRO A 117 16.94 -2.25 -3.08
CA PRO A 117 17.36 -2.17 -1.69
C PRO A 117 17.13 -0.81 -1.05
N SER A 118 17.01 -0.78 0.27
CA SER A 118 16.94 0.44 1.04
C SER A 118 17.67 0.29 2.39
N PRO A 119 18.19 1.39 2.98
CA PRO A 119 18.85 1.34 4.28
C PRO A 119 17.99 0.77 5.43
N TYR A 120 16.66 0.84 5.30
CA TYR A 120 15.74 0.31 6.31
C TYR A 120 15.44 -1.19 6.15
N HIS A 121 15.89 -1.81 5.06
CA HIS A 121 15.68 -3.22 4.76
C HIS A 121 17.01 -3.93 4.44
N ILE A 122 18.07 -3.50 5.11
CA ILE A 122 19.44 -3.95 4.84
C ILE A 122 19.58 -5.47 4.88
N GLU A 123 19.00 -6.13 5.89
CA GLU A 123 19.15 -7.59 6.04
C GLU A 123 18.34 -8.38 5.00
N THR A 124 17.24 -7.84 4.52
CA THR A 124 16.37 -8.50 3.54
C THR A 124 16.68 -8.12 2.11
N SER A 125 17.31 -6.97 1.88
CA SER A 125 17.65 -6.44 0.56
C SER A 125 19.13 -6.58 0.18
N LYS A 126 19.99 -7.02 1.11
CA LYS A 126 21.43 -7.24 0.89
C LYS A 126 21.78 -8.52 0.12
N ILE A 127 20.81 -9.29 -0.33
CA ILE A 127 21.10 -10.38 -1.24
C ILE A 127 21.43 -9.72 -2.58
N GLU A 128 22.71 -9.69 -2.90
CA GLU A 128 23.21 -9.12 -4.14
C GLU A 128 22.43 -9.68 -5.33
N GLY A 129 21.85 -8.79 -6.14
CA GLY A 129 21.08 -9.16 -7.31
C GLY A 129 19.64 -9.61 -7.10
N THR A 130 19.13 -9.70 -5.86
CA THR A 130 17.74 -10.16 -5.63
C THR A 130 16.71 -9.04 -5.76
N PHE A 131 17.04 -7.82 -5.30
CA PHE A 131 16.11 -6.69 -5.34
C PHE A 131 16.75 -5.47 -5.98
N PHE A 132 16.09 -4.93 -7.01
CA PHE A 132 16.42 -3.63 -7.58
C PHE A 132 15.15 -2.99 -8.18
N ILE A 133 14.27 -2.45 -7.31
CA ILE A 133 12.91 -2.10 -7.69
C ILE A 133 12.28 -1.04 -6.77
N LYS A 134 11.34 -0.27 -7.32
CA LYS A 134 10.32 0.49 -6.59
C LYS A 134 8.98 -0.24 -6.69
N PRO A 135 8.61 -1.07 -5.71
CA PRO A 135 7.53 -2.05 -5.87
C PRO A 135 6.18 -1.44 -6.23
N TYR A 136 5.77 -0.38 -5.54
CA TYR A 136 4.46 0.25 -5.81
C TYR A 136 4.41 0.88 -7.21
N LEU A 137 5.50 1.50 -7.67
CA LEU A 137 5.58 2.07 -9.00
C LEU A 137 5.45 0.99 -10.09
N GLU A 138 6.13 -0.16 -9.93
CA GLU A 138 6.05 -1.25 -10.89
C GLU A 138 4.68 -1.94 -10.89
N ILE A 139 4.04 -2.08 -9.72
CA ILE A 139 2.67 -2.59 -9.64
C ILE A 139 1.68 -1.61 -10.29
N MET A 140 1.84 -0.31 -10.08
CA MET A 140 1.02 0.70 -10.78
C MET A 140 1.19 0.58 -12.31
N ARG A 141 2.42 0.35 -12.80
CA ARG A 141 2.69 0.12 -14.21
C ARG A 141 1.99 -1.14 -14.73
N LEU A 142 2.03 -2.26 -13.99
CA LEU A 142 1.30 -3.47 -14.34
C LEU A 142 -0.21 -3.24 -14.42
N ILE A 143 -0.79 -2.53 -13.45
CA ILE A 143 -2.21 -2.19 -13.46
C ILE A 143 -2.55 -1.34 -14.69
N ARG A 144 -1.71 -0.35 -15.03
CA ARG A 144 -1.92 0.54 -16.18
C ARG A 144 -1.86 -0.20 -17.51
N ASP A 145 -0.85 -1.04 -17.69
CA ASP A 145 -0.63 -1.80 -18.94
C ASP A 145 -1.66 -2.92 -19.14
N LEU A 146 -2.08 -3.56 -18.06
CA LEU A 146 -2.99 -4.71 -18.09
C LEU A 146 -4.47 -4.31 -17.92
N GLY A 147 -4.75 -3.02 -17.65
CA GLY A 147 -6.08 -2.48 -17.34
C GLY A 147 -6.54 -2.76 -15.90
N SER A 148 -6.17 -3.90 -15.36
CA SER A 148 -6.42 -4.29 -13.97
C SER A 148 -5.43 -5.36 -13.53
N LEU A 149 -5.34 -5.60 -12.22
CA LEU A 149 -4.54 -6.67 -11.65
C LEU A 149 -5.36 -7.40 -10.59
N SER A 150 -5.61 -8.70 -10.78
CA SER A 150 -6.35 -9.48 -9.80
C SER A 150 -5.48 -9.85 -8.59
N PHE A 151 -6.14 -10.19 -7.49
CA PHE A 151 -5.47 -10.66 -6.27
C PHE A 151 -4.60 -11.88 -6.53
N ASP A 152 -5.07 -12.81 -7.39
CA ASP A 152 -4.32 -14.01 -7.76
C ASP A 152 -3.09 -13.66 -8.62
N GLU A 153 -3.21 -12.74 -9.57
CA GLU A 153 -2.11 -12.29 -10.40
C GLU A 153 -1.03 -11.58 -9.59
N LEU A 154 -1.43 -10.74 -8.63
CA LEU A 154 -0.47 -10.06 -7.77
C LEU A 154 0.29 -11.05 -6.89
N LYS A 155 -0.41 -11.96 -6.18
CA LYS A 155 0.25 -12.90 -5.25
C LYS A 155 1.12 -13.94 -5.95
N ILE A 156 0.81 -14.31 -7.20
CA ILE A 156 1.53 -15.37 -7.93
C ILE A 156 2.69 -14.80 -8.75
N PHE A 157 2.48 -13.64 -9.40
CA PHE A 157 3.43 -13.12 -10.40
C PHE A 157 4.02 -11.77 -9.99
N ALA A 158 3.20 -10.77 -9.64
CA ALA A 158 3.72 -9.43 -9.39
C ALA A 158 4.62 -9.38 -8.16
N LEU A 159 4.38 -10.20 -7.12
CA LEU A 159 5.30 -10.32 -5.99
C LEU A 159 6.65 -10.95 -6.34
N MET A 160 6.76 -11.63 -7.48
CA MET A 160 8.04 -12.19 -7.97
C MET A 160 8.83 -11.18 -8.81
N LEU A 161 8.26 -10.01 -9.11
CA LEU A 161 8.95 -8.91 -9.77
C LEU A 161 9.87 -8.20 -8.76
N THR A 162 11.07 -8.69 -8.60
CA THR A 162 12.05 -8.16 -7.64
C THR A 162 13.05 -7.18 -8.28
N ASP A 163 13.14 -7.19 -9.60
CA ASP A 163 13.96 -6.27 -10.38
C ASP A 163 13.11 -5.66 -11.51
N TYR A 164 13.08 -4.32 -11.61
CA TYR A 164 12.27 -3.62 -12.63
C TYR A 164 12.62 -4.02 -14.08
N ARG A 165 13.82 -4.55 -14.30
CA ARG A 165 14.26 -5.02 -15.63
C ARG A 165 13.55 -6.31 -16.07
N GLN A 166 12.97 -7.05 -15.11
CA GLN A 166 12.19 -8.27 -15.37
C GLN A 166 10.71 -7.99 -15.62
N TYR A 167 10.33 -6.72 -15.76
CA TYR A 167 8.93 -6.28 -15.89
C TYR A 167 8.19 -7.02 -17.01
N ASP A 168 8.74 -7.06 -18.22
CA ASP A 168 8.07 -7.68 -19.37
C ASP A 168 7.90 -9.19 -19.18
N THR A 169 8.84 -9.86 -18.52
CA THR A 169 8.74 -11.29 -18.19
C THR A 169 7.53 -11.54 -17.28
N VAL A 170 7.37 -10.72 -16.24
CA VAL A 170 6.25 -10.87 -15.30
C VAL A 170 4.92 -10.49 -15.96
N LYS A 171 4.88 -9.41 -16.73
CA LYS A 171 3.71 -9.01 -17.51
C LYS A 171 3.24 -10.13 -18.45
N ASN A 172 4.16 -10.74 -19.21
CA ASN A 172 3.84 -11.85 -20.10
C ASN A 172 3.36 -13.10 -19.33
N ALA A 173 3.92 -13.40 -18.17
CA ALA A 173 3.46 -14.49 -17.32
C ALA A 173 2.00 -14.28 -16.86
N ILE A 174 1.61 -13.03 -16.54
CA ILE A 174 0.23 -12.67 -16.21
C ILE A 174 -0.69 -12.84 -17.43
N LEU A 175 -0.28 -12.38 -18.62
CA LEU A 175 -1.06 -12.55 -19.84
C LEU A 175 -1.28 -14.03 -20.17
N ASN A 176 -0.26 -14.86 -20.06
CA ASN A 176 -0.36 -16.31 -20.26
C ASN A 176 -1.31 -16.95 -19.23
N PHE A 177 -1.22 -16.55 -17.97
CA PHE A 177 -2.15 -17.02 -16.93
C PHE A 177 -3.59 -16.64 -17.26
N ARG A 178 -3.86 -15.44 -17.78
CA ARG A 178 -5.18 -15.00 -18.24
C ARG A 178 -5.71 -15.84 -19.39
N ALA A 179 -4.86 -16.15 -20.35
CA ALA A 179 -5.23 -17.00 -21.50
C ALA A 179 -5.60 -18.42 -21.06
N GLU A 180 -4.81 -19.02 -20.16
CA GLU A 180 -5.08 -20.36 -19.63
C GLU A 180 -6.33 -20.42 -18.72
N LYS A 181 -6.65 -19.35 -18.00
CA LYS A 181 -7.73 -19.30 -17.03
C LYS A 181 -9.08 -19.74 -17.62
N GLY A 182 -9.35 -19.37 -18.88
CA GLY A 182 -10.60 -19.72 -19.58
C GLY A 182 -10.84 -21.21 -19.67
N SER A 183 -9.80 -22.02 -19.82
CA SER A 183 -9.87 -23.47 -19.93
C SER A 183 -10.12 -24.20 -18.60
N HIS A 184 -10.04 -23.51 -17.47
CA HIS A 184 -10.09 -24.09 -16.13
C HIS A 184 -11.30 -23.65 -15.28
N LYS A 185 -12.41 -23.21 -15.93
CA LYS A 185 -13.59 -22.66 -15.22
C LYS A 185 -14.09 -23.52 -14.06
N GLY A 186 -14.20 -24.84 -14.24
CA GLY A 186 -14.68 -25.77 -13.21
C GLY A 186 -13.65 -26.14 -12.12
N GLN A 187 -12.37 -25.84 -12.33
CA GLN A 187 -11.26 -26.20 -11.44
C GLN A 187 -10.36 -25.01 -11.09
N TYR A 188 -10.90 -23.81 -11.16
CA TYR A 188 -10.13 -22.57 -11.00
C TYR A 188 -9.26 -22.54 -9.73
N LYS A 189 -9.80 -22.96 -8.58
CA LYS A 189 -9.03 -22.97 -7.33
C LYS A 189 -7.80 -23.90 -7.40
N LYS A 190 -7.94 -25.07 -8.02
CA LYS A 190 -6.81 -26.02 -8.21
C LYS A 190 -5.79 -25.46 -9.20
N PHE A 191 -6.24 -24.85 -10.27
CA PHE A 191 -5.39 -24.20 -11.26
C PHE A 191 -4.56 -23.09 -10.62
N VAL A 192 -5.18 -22.16 -9.88
CA VAL A 192 -4.51 -21.09 -9.14
C VAL A 192 -3.50 -21.66 -8.15
N ASP A 193 -3.88 -22.65 -7.35
CA ASP A 193 -2.98 -23.25 -6.37
C ASP A 193 -1.77 -23.94 -7.01
N LYS A 194 -1.94 -24.61 -8.13
CA LYS A 194 -0.86 -25.19 -8.94
C LYS A 194 0.12 -24.12 -9.44
N LYS A 195 -0.39 -23.04 -10.06
CA LYS A 195 0.43 -21.94 -10.55
C LYS A 195 1.18 -21.23 -9.41
N TRP A 196 0.51 -20.99 -8.29
CA TRP A 196 1.11 -20.37 -7.12
C TRP A 196 2.23 -21.22 -6.51
N THR A 197 1.98 -22.53 -6.35
CA THR A 197 2.98 -23.49 -5.88
C THR A 197 4.18 -23.51 -6.82
N ALA A 198 3.97 -23.57 -8.13
CA ALA A 198 5.04 -23.57 -9.11
C ALA A 198 5.89 -22.29 -9.06
N ALA A 199 5.26 -21.11 -8.94
CA ALA A 199 5.97 -19.84 -8.80
C ALA A 199 6.84 -19.81 -7.53
N LEU A 200 6.33 -20.29 -6.39
CA LEU A 200 7.10 -20.36 -5.15
C LEU A 200 8.26 -21.36 -5.23
N LEU A 201 8.02 -22.54 -5.81
CA LEU A 201 9.08 -23.53 -6.00
C LEU A 201 10.20 -22.99 -6.89
N GLN A 202 9.85 -22.30 -7.97
CA GLN A 202 10.83 -21.66 -8.85
C GLN A 202 11.62 -20.57 -8.12
N THR A 203 10.93 -19.68 -7.38
CA THR A 203 11.55 -18.55 -6.68
C THR A 203 12.52 -19.00 -5.59
N TYR A 204 12.25 -20.12 -4.93
CA TYR A 204 13.03 -20.64 -3.82
C TYR A 204 13.77 -21.94 -4.15
N SER A 205 13.96 -22.29 -5.44
CA SER A 205 14.58 -23.55 -5.87
C SER A 205 15.91 -23.81 -5.17
N ASP A 206 16.85 -22.86 -5.26
CA ASP A 206 18.20 -23.02 -4.69
C ASP A 206 18.19 -23.25 -3.18
N ASP A 207 17.25 -22.61 -2.47
CA ASP A 207 17.13 -22.78 -1.02
C ASP A 207 16.51 -24.15 -0.67
N ILE A 208 15.53 -24.58 -1.48
CA ILE A 208 14.88 -25.88 -1.31
C ILE A 208 15.87 -27.00 -1.61
N ASP A 209 16.64 -26.90 -2.70
CA ASP A 209 17.66 -27.87 -3.08
C ASP A 209 18.80 -27.94 -2.07
N ALA A 210 19.10 -26.81 -1.41
CA ALA A 210 20.07 -26.74 -0.31
C ALA A 210 19.49 -27.16 1.05
N GLY A 211 18.23 -27.63 1.13
CA GLY A 211 17.57 -28.02 2.38
C GLY A 211 17.23 -26.86 3.31
N LYS A 212 17.25 -25.59 2.82
CA LYS A 212 17.01 -24.39 3.62
C LYS A 212 15.53 -24.01 3.61
N THR A 213 14.67 -24.84 4.18
CA THR A 213 13.21 -24.62 4.20
C THR A 213 12.68 -24.07 5.53
N LYS A 214 13.56 -23.80 6.50
CA LYS A 214 13.17 -23.19 7.78
C LYS A 214 12.82 -21.71 7.60
N THR A 215 11.67 -21.29 8.12
CA THR A 215 11.24 -19.89 8.14
C THR A 215 11.28 -19.33 9.57
N ARG A 216 11.11 -18.01 9.70
CA ARG A 216 10.98 -17.37 11.01
C ARG A 216 9.71 -17.82 11.75
N GLU A 217 8.66 -18.13 11.01
CA GLU A 217 7.33 -18.45 11.51
C GLU A 217 7.17 -19.94 11.86
N THR A 218 8.06 -20.80 11.41
CA THR A 218 7.99 -22.24 11.69
C THR A 218 9.36 -22.84 11.99
N THR A 219 9.39 -23.71 12.98
CA THR A 219 10.58 -24.52 13.33
C THR A 219 10.71 -25.79 12.52
N ASP A 220 9.63 -26.20 11.83
CA ASP A 220 9.58 -27.40 11.00
C ASP A 220 10.20 -27.12 9.63
N GLU A 221 11.12 -27.96 9.21
CA GLU A 221 11.87 -27.85 7.95
C GLU A 221 11.19 -28.60 6.79
N SER A 222 9.92 -29.00 6.94
CA SER A 222 9.20 -29.66 5.85
C SER A 222 8.83 -28.70 4.72
N LEU A 223 9.04 -29.14 3.48
CA LEU A 223 8.64 -28.37 2.28
C LEU A 223 7.16 -27.98 2.30
N LYS A 224 6.29 -28.85 2.81
CA LYS A 224 4.86 -28.57 2.94
C LYS A 224 4.58 -27.36 3.82
N LYS A 225 5.20 -27.28 5.00
CA LYS A 225 5.04 -26.13 5.91
C LYS A 225 5.70 -24.87 5.38
N PHE A 226 6.87 -25.01 4.77
CA PHE A 226 7.52 -23.90 4.07
C PHE A 226 6.59 -23.27 3.02
N LEU A 227 6.04 -24.04 2.11
CA LEU A 227 5.11 -23.56 1.07
C LEU A 227 3.84 -22.96 1.68
N ALA A 228 3.28 -23.57 2.73
CA ALA A 228 2.11 -23.02 3.42
C ALA A 228 2.41 -21.63 4.02
N THR A 229 3.57 -21.46 4.67
CA THR A 229 4.01 -20.17 5.22
C THR A 229 4.23 -19.13 4.12
N LYS A 230 4.93 -19.49 3.02
CA LYS A 230 5.13 -18.55 1.90
C LYS A 230 3.83 -18.16 1.20
N LYS A 231 2.88 -19.09 1.05
CA LYS A 231 1.54 -18.80 0.57
C LYS A 231 0.79 -17.84 1.50
N SER A 232 0.86 -18.02 2.81
CA SER A 232 0.26 -17.08 3.77
C SER A 232 0.88 -15.69 3.63
N ASN A 233 2.21 -15.60 3.64
CA ASN A 233 2.93 -14.32 3.55
C ASN A 233 2.61 -13.56 2.25
N THR A 234 2.62 -14.25 1.11
CA THR A 234 2.29 -13.60 -0.18
C THR A 234 0.83 -13.14 -0.25
N ARG A 235 -0.10 -13.83 0.41
CA ARG A 235 -1.49 -13.37 0.55
C ARG A 235 -1.58 -12.09 1.37
N ASP A 236 -0.91 -12.05 2.53
CA ASP A 236 -0.90 -10.89 3.42
C ASP A 236 -0.23 -9.68 2.75
N TYR A 237 0.85 -9.88 2.01
CA TYR A 237 1.51 -8.82 1.24
C TYR A 237 0.63 -8.30 0.11
N THR A 238 -0.11 -9.17 -0.57
CA THR A 238 -1.07 -8.77 -1.62
C THR A 238 -2.19 -7.91 -1.04
N ASP A 239 -2.76 -8.31 0.09
CA ASP A 239 -3.79 -7.56 0.79
C ASP A 239 -3.26 -6.18 1.24
N ALA A 240 -2.08 -6.15 1.84
CA ALA A 240 -1.44 -4.89 2.22
C ALA A 240 -1.20 -3.97 1.02
N CYS A 241 -0.70 -4.51 -0.10
CA CYS A 241 -0.47 -3.74 -1.31
C CYS A 241 -1.76 -3.11 -1.85
N PHE A 242 -2.86 -3.87 -1.90
CA PHE A 242 -4.15 -3.37 -2.34
C PHE A 242 -4.65 -2.23 -1.46
N ARG A 243 -4.58 -2.37 -0.14
CA ARG A 243 -5.01 -1.34 0.81
C ARG A 243 -4.18 -0.07 0.70
N TYR A 244 -2.86 -0.21 0.57
CA TYR A 244 -1.96 0.91 0.47
C TYR A 244 -2.16 1.67 -0.84
N LEU A 245 -2.30 0.98 -1.97
CA LEU A 245 -2.62 1.63 -3.24
C LEU A 245 -4.00 2.30 -3.21
N ARG A 246 -5.02 1.65 -2.60
CA ARG A 246 -6.34 2.25 -2.48
C ARG A 246 -6.33 3.55 -1.69
N TYR A 247 -5.55 3.63 -0.61
CA TYR A 247 -5.45 4.85 0.19
C TYR A 247 -4.93 6.06 -0.59
N THR A 248 -4.21 5.86 -1.70
CA THR A 248 -3.78 6.94 -2.58
C THR A 248 -4.93 7.65 -3.32
N GLY A 249 -6.11 7.05 -3.36
CA GLY A 249 -7.25 7.56 -4.12
C GLY A 249 -7.14 7.44 -5.64
N LEU A 250 -6.14 6.70 -6.16
CA LEU A 250 -5.95 6.49 -7.60
C LEU A 250 -6.66 5.24 -8.12
N VAL A 251 -6.96 4.28 -7.25
CA VAL A 251 -7.45 2.96 -7.65
C VAL A 251 -8.77 2.60 -6.99
N SER A 252 -9.52 1.76 -7.67
CA SER A 252 -10.70 1.07 -7.17
C SER A 252 -10.42 -0.43 -7.03
N ILE A 253 -11.15 -1.09 -6.14
CA ILE A 253 -11.08 -2.53 -5.94
C ILE A 253 -12.45 -3.14 -6.28
N SER A 254 -12.48 -4.03 -7.26
CA SER A 254 -13.66 -4.84 -7.55
C SER A 254 -13.70 -6.06 -6.64
N HIS A 255 -14.74 -6.19 -5.82
CA HIS A 255 -14.95 -7.35 -4.95
C HIS A 255 -15.31 -8.61 -5.72
N LYS A 256 -16.14 -8.47 -6.75
CA LYS A 256 -16.57 -9.58 -7.59
C LYS A 256 -15.40 -10.33 -8.21
N ASN A 257 -14.41 -9.61 -8.72
CA ASN A 257 -13.24 -10.17 -9.38
C ASN A 257 -12.00 -10.17 -8.49
N ARG A 258 -12.08 -9.60 -7.29
CA ARG A 258 -10.94 -9.34 -6.41
C ARG A 258 -9.76 -8.74 -7.18
N SER A 259 -10.01 -7.66 -7.90
CA SER A 259 -9.04 -6.98 -8.75
C SER A 259 -8.96 -5.50 -8.43
N ILE A 260 -7.81 -4.92 -8.71
CA ILE A 260 -7.52 -3.49 -8.57
C ILE A 260 -7.35 -2.88 -9.96
N SER A 261 -7.94 -1.71 -10.18
CA SER A 261 -7.82 -0.93 -11.42
C SER A 261 -7.75 0.56 -11.09
N PHE A 262 -7.28 1.38 -12.02
CA PHE A 262 -7.32 2.83 -11.83
C PHE A 262 -8.72 3.37 -12.12
N TYR A 263 -9.09 4.43 -11.38
CA TYR A 263 -10.25 5.22 -11.77
C TYR A 263 -10.01 5.88 -13.14
N PRO A 264 -10.99 5.87 -14.04
CA PRO A 264 -10.81 6.44 -15.39
C PRO A 264 -10.42 7.93 -15.39
N ASP A 265 -10.93 8.72 -14.45
CA ASP A 265 -10.59 10.14 -14.29
C ASP A 265 -9.18 10.37 -13.72
N LYS A 266 -8.54 9.33 -13.16
CA LYS A 266 -7.18 9.35 -12.61
C LYS A 266 -6.09 8.92 -13.59
N LEU A 267 -6.44 8.46 -14.78
CA LEU A 267 -5.47 7.94 -15.74
C LEU A 267 -4.40 8.97 -16.14
N LYS A 268 -4.75 10.25 -16.28
CA LYS A 268 -3.75 11.31 -16.57
C LYS A 268 -2.75 11.49 -15.42
N GLU A 269 -3.20 11.40 -14.16
CA GLU A 269 -2.32 11.45 -12.99
C GLU A 269 -1.36 10.25 -12.99
N VAL A 270 -1.89 9.06 -13.28
CA VAL A 270 -1.09 7.83 -13.36
C VAL A 270 -0.07 7.89 -14.49
N ASP A 271 -0.47 8.31 -15.68
CA ASP A 271 0.43 8.43 -16.84
C ASP A 271 1.55 9.44 -16.56
N PHE A 272 1.24 10.56 -15.89
CA PHE A 272 2.23 11.52 -15.45
C PHE A 272 3.25 10.88 -14.49
N ILE A 273 2.79 10.14 -13.48
CA ILE A 273 3.66 9.44 -12.53
C ILE A 273 4.57 8.46 -13.27
N LEU A 274 4.00 7.61 -14.12
CA LEU A 274 4.73 6.58 -14.83
C LEU A 274 5.74 7.12 -15.85
N ALA A 275 5.54 8.35 -16.34
CA ALA A 275 6.46 9.04 -17.25
C ALA A 275 7.59 9.78 -16.52
N ASN A 276 7.32 10.32 -15.31
CA ASN A 276 8.23 11.26 -14.66
C ASN A 276 8.97 10.67 -13.44
N VAL A 277 8.48 9.57 -12.85
CA VAL A 277 9.14 8.94 -11.71
C VAL A 277 10.12 7.88 -12.19
N ASP A 278 11.41 8.06 -11.86
CA ASP A 278 12.44 7.09 -12.21
C ASP A 278 12.15 5.74 -11.53
N ARG A 279 12.23 4.67 -12.34
CA ARG A 279 12.04 3.28 -11.91
C ARG A 279 13.17 2.76 -11.02
N LYS A 280 14.37 3.34 -11.18
CA LYS A 280 15.57 2.87 -10.47
C LYS A 280 15.52 3.24 -8.99
N PRO A 281 15.91 2.33 -8.10
CA PRO A 281 16.25 2.67 -6.73
C PRO A 281 17.37 3.71 -6.68
N VAL A 282 17.24 4.69 -5.78
CA VAL A 282 18.20 5.78 -5.61
C VAL A 282 18.91 5.70 -4.28
N PHE A 283 20.11 6.27 -4.17
CA PHE A 283 20.89 6.39 -2.93
C PHE A 283 21.10 5.08 -2.16
N VAL A 284 21.19 3.95 -2.89
CA VAL A 284 21.25 2.60 -2.33
C VAL A 284 22.41 2.43 -1.34
N ASN A 285 23.56 3.08 -1.61
CA ASN A 285 24.76 3.02 -0.80
C ASN A 285 24.99 4.28 0.07
N ASN A 286 24.00 5.18 0.18
CA ASN A 286 24.12 6.41 0.94
C ASN A 286 22.88 6.62 1.81
N ALA A 287 22.97 6.16 3.07
CA ALA A 287 21.85 6.21 4.00
C ALA A 287 21.37 7.65 4.32
N ASN A 288 22.28 8.63 4.42
CA ASN A 288 21.91 9.99 4.73
C ASN A 288 21.12 10.63 3.56
N ARG A 289 21.65 10.52 2.33
CA ARG A 289 20.92 11.00 1.14
C ARG A 289 19.60 10.28 0.92
N TYR A 290 19.55 8.99 1.26
CA TYR A 290 18.29 8.26 1.20
C TYR A 290 17.28 8.79 2.22
N LYS A 291 17.71 9.11 3.46
CA LYS A 291 16.86 9.75 4.46
C LYS A 291 16.35 11.11 3.99
N GLU A 292 17.22 12.00 3.50
CA GLU A 292 16.83 13.28 2.94
C GLU A 292 15.78 13.15 1.83
N TYR A 293 16.01 12.23 0.90
CA TYR A 293 15.06 11.91 -0.17
C TYR A 293 13.74 11.38 0.38
N LEU A 294 13.78 10.43 1.32
CA LEU A 294 12.60 9.79 1.86
C LEU A 294 11.77 10.75 2.71
N PHE A 295 12.40 11.61 3.50
CA PHE A 295 11.73 12.53 4.44
C PHE A 295 11.10 13.75 3.77
N ASN A 296 11.50 14.08 2.56
CA ASN A 296 10.97 15.22 1.82
C ASN A 296 9.50 15.02 1.45
N ALA A 297 8.62 15.95 1.83
CA ALA A 297 7.18 15.87 1.59
C ALA A 297 6.76 16.21 0.15
N THR A 298 7.63 16.86 -0.66
CA THR A 298 7.26 17.46 -1.94
C THR A 298 7.69 16.65 -3.17
N ILE A 299 8.56 15.64 -3.00
CA ILE A 299 9.05 14.79 -4.07
C ILE A 299 8.53 13.35 -3.96
N PRO A 300 8.36 12.66 -5.09
CA PRO A 300 8.38 13.18 -6.45
C PRO A 300 7.21 14.13 -6.72
N ALA A 301 7.35 15.00 -7.73
CA ALA A 301 6.25 15.85 -8.16
C ALA A 301 5.08 15.00 -8.64
N LEU A 302 3.86 15.39 -8.30
CA LEU A 302 2.61 14.80 -8.76
C LEU A 302 1.96 15.65 -9.85
N TYR A 303 1.07 15.05 -10.63
CA TYR A 303 0.27 15.73 -11.64
C TYR A 303 -0.44 16.98 -11.08
N VAL A 304 -0.94 16.87 -9.86
CA VAL A 304 -1.69 17.91 -9.15
C VAL A 304 -0.81 19.03 -8.53
N ASP A 305 0.51 18.96 -8.68
CA ASP A 305 1.40 20.03 -8.26
C ASP A 305 1.54 21.14 -9.32
N ASN A 306 1.04 20.89 -10.53
CA ASN A 306 0.97 21.87 -11.60
C ASN A 306 -0.43 22.45 -11.68
N ILE A 307 -0.53 23.78 -11.65
CA ILE A 307 -1.81 24.52 -11.63
C ILE A 307 -2.65 24.26 -12.88
N ASP A 308 -2.02 24.18 -14.05
CA ASP A 308 -2.72 23.94 -15.32
C ASP A 308 -3.34 22.55 -15.35
N ASN A 309 -2.65 21.57 -14.76
CA ASN A 309 -3.17 20.21 -14.63
C ASN A 309 -4.39 20.14 -13.70
N VAL A 310 -4.39 20.91 -12.61
CA VAL A 310 -5.54 20.98 -11.69
C VAL A 310 -6.73 21.66 -12.37
N ILE A 311 -6.48 22.73 -13.13
CA ILE A 311 -7.50 23.41 -13.94
C ILE A 311 -8.09 22.44 -14.98
N ASP A 312 -7.26 21.75 -15.76
CA ASP A 312 -7.71 20.74 -16.73
C ASP A 312 -8.53 19.62 -16.05
N HIS A 313 -8.12 19.18 -14.88
CA HIS A 313 -8.90 18.20 -14.12
C HIS A 313 -10.26 18.75 -13.70
N LEU A 314 -10.30 19.94 -13.11
CA LEU A 314 -11.55 20.60 -12.70
C LEU A 314 -12.53 20.78 -13.86
N MET A 315 -12.05 21.25 -15.02
CA MET A 315 -12.88 21.39 -16.22
C MET A 315 -13.46 20.06 -16.72
N ARG A 316 -12.78 18.93 -16.49
CA ARG A 316 -13.27 17.59 -16.87
C ARG A 316 -14.30 17.04 -15.88
N ILE A 317 -14.20 17.37 -14.61
CA ILE A 317 -15.07 16.83 -13.56
C ILE A 317 -16.21 17.77 -13.17
N SER A 318 -16.30 18.97 -13.77
CA SER A 318 -17.31 19.98 -13.46
C SER A 318 -17.60 20.85 -14.67
N ASP A 319 -18.59 21.74 -14.53
CA ASP A 319 -18.95 22.71 -15.55
C ASP A 319 -18.16 24.03 -15.43
N TYR A 320 -17.08 24.07 -14.66
CA TYR A 320 -16.24 25.25 -14.55
C TYR A 320 -15.52 25.53 -15.87
N THR A 321 -15.53 26.80 -16.24
CA THR A 321 -14.77 27.32 -17.39
C THR A 321 -13.37 27.76 -16.92
N GLN A 322 -12.42 27.79 -17.83
CA GLN A 322 -11.05 28.30 -17.56
C GLN A 322 -11.07 29.69 -16.95
N ARG A 323 -12.00 30.58 -17.43
CA ARG A 323 -12.13 31.95 -16.92
C ARG A 323 -12.53 32.00 -15.45
N GLN A 324 -13.37 31.08 -14.98
CA GLN A 324 -13.82 31.01 -13.58
C GLN A 324 -12.71 30.45 -12.64
N LEU A 325 -11.77 29.71 -13.20
CA LEU A 325 -10.65 29.13 -12.48
C LEU A 325 -9.40 30.01 -12.51
N ALA A 326 -9.32 30.94 -13.48
CA ALA A 326 -8.19 31.83 -13.64
C ALA A 326 -7.96 32.73 -12.39
N GLY A 327 -6.71 32.93 -12.01
CA GLY A 327 -6.32 33.77 -10.87
C GLY A 327 -6.48 33.13 -9.49
N LYS A 328 -6.99 31.91 -9.40
CA LYS A 328 -7.04 31.14 -8.15
C LYS A 328 -5.69 30.51 -7.84
N SER A 329 -5.36 30.40 -6.57
CA SER A 329 -4.19 29.66 -6.13
C SER A 329 -4.37 28.14 -6.37
N ILE A 330 -3.27 27.41 -6.42
CA ILE A 330 -3.31 25.95 -6.59
C ILE A 330 -4.03 25.26 -5.43
N GLU A 331 -3.93 25.81 -4.21
CA GLU A 331 -4.62 25.26 -3.05
C GLU A 331 -6.13 25.46 -3.13
N GLU A 332 -6.62 26.64 -3.55
CA GLU A 332 -8.05 26.87 -3.79
C GLU A 332 -8.59 25.95 -4.87
N LEU A 333 -7.85 25.74 -5.96
CA LEU A 333 -8.26 24.83 -7.03
C LEU A 333 -8.30 23.37 -6.55
N LYS A 334 -7.35 22.95 -5.75
CA LYS A 334 -7.35 21.61 -5.15
C LYS A 334 -8.52 21.44 -4.18
N ASP A 335 -8.84 22.44 -3.37
CA ASP A 335 -10.00 22.40 -2.46
C ASP A 335 -11.33 22.33 -3.22
N MET A 336 -11.45 23.06 -4.33
CA MET A 336 -12.62 22.95 -5.22
C MET A 336 -12.75 21.55 -5.82
N ARG A 337 -11.65 20.97 -6.28
CA ARG A 337 -11.60 19.59 -6.81
C ARG A 337 -12.06 18.59 -5.73
N ASP A 338 -11.50 18.68 -4.54
CA ASP A 338 -11.77 17.76 -3.45
C ASP A 338 -13.23 17.85 -2.99
N ALA A 339 -13.81 19.05 -2.96
CA ALA A 339 -15.22 19.26 -2.67
C ALA A 339 -16.16 18.62 -3.72
N ILE A 340 -15.80 18.68 -5.02
CA ILE A 340 -16.57 18.04 -6.08
C ILE A 340 -16.49 16.53 -5.96
N VAL A 341 -15.30 15.99 -5.75
CA VAL A 341 -15.09 14.54 -5.59
C VAL A 341 -15.84 14.02 -4.36
N ALA A 342 -15.80 14.73 -3.23
CA ALA A 342 -16.54 14.37 -2.02
C ALA A 342 -18.06 14.35 -2.26
N LYS A 343 -18.62 15.38 -2.91
CA LYS A 343 -20.06 15.42 -3.26
C LYS A 343 -20.47 14.27 -4.17
N ARG A 344 -19.64 13.91 -5.15
CA ARG A 344 -19.93 12.78 -6.05
C ARG A 344 -19.94 11.46 -5.28
N LYS A 345 -18.96 11.24 -4.41
CA LYS A 345 -18.92 10.05 -3.55
C LYS A 345 -20.17 9.98 -2.66
N GLU A 346 -20.51 11.07 -1.99
CA GLU A 346 -21.70 11.14 -1.15
C GLU A 346 -23.00 10.85 -1.94
N ALA A 347 -23.13 11.39 -3.14
CA ALA A 347 -24.31 11.15 -3.99
C ALA A 347 -24.42 9.66 -4.40
N VAL A 348 -23.29 9.02 -4.75
CA VAL A 348 -23.26 7.60 -5.08
C VAL A 348 -23.62 6.75 -3.86
N ILE A 349 -23.02 7.02 -2.70
CA ILE A 349 -23.34 6.33 -1.44
C ILE A 349 -24.83 6.46 -1.13
N LYS A 350 -25.37 7.69 -1.20
CA LYS A 350 -26.78 7.95 -0.93
C LYS A 350 -27.70 7.18 -1.87
N ALA A 351 -27.40 7.15 -3.16
CA ALA A 351 -28.16 6.40 -4.15
C ALA A 351 -28.19 4.90 -3.83
N GLN A 352 -27.03 4.33 -3.50
CA GLN A 352 -26.88 2.92 -3.16
C GLN A 352 -27.58 2.55 -1.84
N VAL A 353 -27.44 3.36 -0.81
CA VAL A 353 -28.17 3.16 0.46
C VAL A 353 -29.68 3.24 0.24
N THR A 354 -30.15 4.12 -0.66
CA THR A 354 -31.58 4.20 -0.99
C THR A 354 -32.07 2.94 -1.73
N GLU A 355 -31.27 2.42 -2.63
CA GLU A 355 -31.55 1.17 -3.32
C GLU A 355 -31.60 -0.02 -2.35
N ILE A 356 -30.62 -0.13 -1.47
CA ILE A 356 -30.59 -1.17 -0.42
C ILE A 356 -31.80 -1.07 0.52
N LYS A 357 -32.18 0.12 0.96
CA LYS A 357 -33.33 0.34 1.84
C LYS A 357 -34.67 -0.08 1.22
N SER A 358 -34.75 -0.15 -0.11
CA SER A 358 -35.95 -0.64 -0.80
C SER A 358 -36.18 -2.15 -0.69
N TYR A 359 -35.17 -2.89 -0.27
CA TYR A 359 -35.24 -4.34 -0.02
C TYR A 359 -35.30 -4.59 1.50
N ALA A 360 -36.42 -5.02 2.04
CA ALA A 360 -36.73 -5.10 3.49
C ALA A 360 -35.85 -6.06 4.34
N LEU A 361 -34.78 -6.63 3.79
CA LEU A 361 -33.88 -7.62 4.41
C LEU A 361 -32.55 -7.05 4.94
N TYR A 362 -32.36 -5.72 5.03
CA TYR A 362 -31.01 -5.16 4.95
C TYR A 362 -30.53 -4.24 6.05
N SER A 363 -31.15 -4.21 7.22
CA SER A 363 -30.58 -3.47 8.37
C SER A 363 -29.15 -3.93 8.66
N GLU A 364 -28.93 -5.23 8.70
CA GLU A 364 -27.64 -5.86 8.97
C GLU A 364 -26.59 -5.56 7.89
N ILE A 365 -27.00 -5.55 6.61
CA ILE A 365 -26.10 -5.17 5.49
C ILE A 365 -25.79 -3.67 5.54
N ILE A 366 -26.78 -2.82 5.87
CA ILE A 366 -26.57 -1.38 6.02
C ILE A 366 -25.61 -1.08 7.18
N ASP A 367 -25.73 -1.78 8.28
CA ASP A 367 -24.85 -1.61 9.44
C ASP A 367 -23.44 -2.06 9.11
N THR A 368 -23.29 -3.24 8.51
CA THR A 368 -22.00 -3.73 7.99
C THR A 368 -21.40 -2.78 6.96
N TYR A 369 -22.21 -2.23 6.08
CA TYR A 369 -21.79 -1.29 5.05
C TYR A 369 -21.31 0.05 5.66
N ASN A 370 -22.03 0.58 6.63
CA ASN A 370 -21.65 1.80 7.36
C ASN A 370 -20.38 1.59 8.16
N GLU A 371 -20.22 0.44 8.79
CA GLU A 371 -19.02 0.03 9.51
C GLU A 371 -17.81 -0.03 8.57
N ILE A 372 -17.97 -0.65 7.40
CA ILE A 372 -16.92 -0.76 6.38
C ILE A 372 -16.55 0.61 5.80
N ILE A 373 -17.50 1.53 5.63
CA ILE A 373 -17.22 2.91 5.19
C ILE A 373 -16.50 3.69 6.28
N SER A 374 -16.96 3.60 7.53
CA SER A 374 -16.35 4.29 8.65
C SER A 374 -14.90 3.84 8.88
N ASP A 375 -14.64 2.56 8.68
CA ASP A 375 -13.30 1.97 8.77
C ASP A 375 -12.41 2.25 7.56
N GLY A 376 -12.95 2.87 6.50
CA GLY A 376 -12.22 3.15 5.26
C GLY A 376 -11.76 1.89 4.52
N TYR A 377 -12.39 0.74 4.79
CA TYR A 377 -11.97 -0.54 4.25
C TYR A 377 -12.32 -0.73 2.78
N TYR A 378 -13.44 -0.11 2.31
CA TYR A 378 -13.93 -0.29 0.95
C TYR A 378 -14.54 1.01 0.41
N ASP A 379 -14.40 1.25 -0.89
CA ASP A 379 -15.20 2.27 -1.55
C ASP A 379 -16.66 1.80 -1.61
N ALA A 380 -17.56 2.64 -1.17
CA ALA A 380 -18.98 2.35 -1.09
C ALA A 380 -19.59 1.75 -2.39
N PRO A 381 -19.22 2.21 -3.60
CA PRO A 381 -19.71 1.63 -4.85
C PRO A 381 -19.36 0.18 -5.10
N LEU A 382 -18.32 -0.33 -4.44
CA LEU A 382 -17.80 -1.68 -4.67
C LEU A 382 -18.45 -2.75 -3.80
N MET A 383 -19.23 -2.33 -2.80
CA MET A 383 -19.89 -3.23 -1.85
C MET A 383 -21.20 -3.79 -2.41
N LEU A 384 -21.78 -3.14 -3.42
CA LEU A 384 -23.12 -3.42 -3.94
C LEU A 384 -23.12 -4.11 -5.32
N GLU A 385 -21.94 -4.29 -5.92
CA GLU A 385 -21.73 -5.14 -7.09
C GLU A 385 -21.49 -6.61 -6.70
#